data_bff98379c1573c33be6cdf70d222dbe2
#
_entry.id   bff98379c1573c33be6cdf70d222dbe2
#
_cell.length_a   1.000
_cell.length_b   1.000
_cell.length_c   1.000
_cell.angle_alpha   90.00
_cell.angle_beta   90.00
_cell.angle_gamma   90.00
#
_symmetry.space_group_name_H-M   'P 1'
#
loop_
_entity.id
_entity.type
_entity.pdbx_description
1 polymer ?
#
loop_
_entity_poly.entity_id
_entity_poly.type
_entity_poly.pdbx_seq_one_letter_code
_entity_poly.pdbx_strand_id
1 'polypeptide(L)'
;MALMQFVLGCASCAFTLCAFILWMRRGDGDRSRRILSVVCLLVGLLFTSRALVDGHSVPSGVLPPANLVGGLLMVTLLFFYPIEVIRPGWLNAKRSFGLLLPTLLIGMACHLLEVKFSHLRSFDDMLAHIGEPDVYGRLLLLFGVILPSALLLHVVPYNWMKSRVRLSWIRHYTYTILLISALYTVFMLTRNTLVSMTHLMVCLSLALIVTYEELFTRISLPKECHAEPAVEPVALVSPPIEADSPLALRLSRLFKEEEVWQNPDLTVSALAQMLSTNRSYLAHAIQEAGYTNFADLINRHRVQAFCSLAEEGKVDSVQDAFFHVGFRSKETALRSFKKYTGFLPSEYLMTVAAKRPKTPELPN
;
A
#
# COMPACT_ATOMS: atom_id res chain seq x y z
N MET A 1 -32.39 -1.24 -20.26
CA MET A 1 -32.13 -2.50 -19.49
C MET A 1 -30.91 -3.24 -20.03
N ALA A 2 -30.88 -3.69 -21.27
CA ALA A 2 -29.79 -4.45 -21.86
C ALA A 2 -28.40 -3.79 -21.70
N LEU A 3 -28.28 -2.48 -21.93
CA LEU A 3 -27.03 -1.73 -21.77
C LEU A 3 -26.50 -1.78 -20.33
N MET A 4 -27.36 -1.63 -19.31
CA MET A 4 -26.95 -1.69 -17.90
C MET A 4 -26.46 -3.08 -17.50
N GLN A 5 -27.16 -4.13 -17.93
CA GLN A 5 -26.73 -5.52 -17.74
C GLN A 5 -25.38 -5.80 -18.40
N PHE A 6 -25.20 -5.31 -19.62
CA PHE A 6 -23.93 -5.42 -20.32
C PHE A 6 -22.79 -4.73 -19.55
N VAL A 7 -22.99 -3.49 -19.09
CA VAL A 7 -21.99 -2.74 -18.33
C VAL A 7 -21.68 -3.42 -16.99
N LEU A 8 -22.69 -3.95 -16.29
CA LEU A 8 -22.49 -4.73 -15.07
C LEU A 8 -21.69 -6.02 -15.34
N GLY A 9 -21.98 -6.71 -16.43
CA GLY A 9 -21.24 -7.89 -16.87
C GLY A 9 -19.78 -7.57 -17.17
N CYS A 10 -19.51 -6.49 -17.90
CA CYS A 10 -18.15 -6.03 -18.18
C CYS A 10 -17.40 -5.66 -16.89
N ALA A 11 -18.04 -4.95 -15.96
CA ALA A 11 -17.45 -4.62 -14.68
C ALA A 11 -17.12 -5.88 -13.86
N SER A 12 -18.04 -6.84 -13.80
CA SER A 12 -17.82 -8.13 -13.14
C SER A 12 -16.64 -8.89 -13.73
N CYS A 13 -16.55 -9.01 -15.07
CA CYS A 13 -15.43 -9.64 -15.75
C CYS A 13 -14.11 -8.94 -15.45
N ALA A 14 -14.08 -7.60 -15.47
CA ALA A 14 -12.88 -6.84 -15.20
C ALA A 14 -12.38 -7.01 -13.74
N PHE A 15 -13.29 -6.97 -12.76
CA PHE A 15 -12.93 -7.24 -11.37
C PHE A 15 -12.42 -8.66 -11.16
N THR A 16 -13.04 -9.65 -11.78
CA THR A 16 -12.62 -11.06 -11.74
C THR A 16 -11.24 -11.24 -12.38
N LEU A 17 -10.97 -10.57 -13.50
CA LEU A 17 -9.68 -10.58 -14.17
C LEU A 17 -8.60 -9.93 -13.30
N CYS A 18 -8.87 -8.77 -12.69
CA CYS A 18 -7.97 -8.13 -11.73
C CYS A 18 -7.64 -9.08 -10.56
N ALA A 19 -8.66 -9.74 -10.00
CA ALA A 19 -8.49 -10.72 -8.94
C ALA A 19 -7.57 -11.87 -9.36
N PHE A 20 -7.78 -12.42 -10.55
CA PHE A 20 -6.97 -13.51 -11.10
C PHE A 20 -5.51 -13.09 -11.31
N ILE A 21 -5.28 -11.94 -11.95
CA ILE A 21 -3.92 -11.43 -12.21
C ILE A 21 -3.17 -11.18 -10.88
N LEU A 22 -3.81 -10.56 -9.89
CA LEU A 22 -3.23 -10.32 -8.57
C LEU A 22 -2.90 -11.63 -7.85
N TRP A 23 -3.77 -12.64 -7.98
CA TRP A 23 -3.57 -13.96 -7.39
C TRP A 23 -2.39 -14.70 -8.03
N MET A 24 -2.28 -14.69 -9.36
CA MET A 24 -1.18 -15.33 -10.11
C MET A 24 0.18 -14.66 -9.86
N ARG A 25 0.19 -13.34 -9.67
CA ARG A 25 1.42 -12.56 -9.47
C ARG A 25 1.80 -12.37 -8.00
N ARG A 26 1.14 -13.08 -7.08
CA ARG A 26 1.49 -13.01 -5.66
C ARG A 26 2.81 -13.75 -5.39
N GLY A 27 3.69 -13.14 -4.60
CA GLY A 27 4.86 -13.82 -4.01
C GLY A 27 4.50 -14.45 -2.65
N ASP A 28 5.39 -15.33 -2.16
CA ASP A 28 5.26 -15.85 -0.80
C ASP A 28 5.37 -14.69 0.21
N GLY A 29 4.35 -14.56 1.08
CA GLY A 29 4.26 -13.48 2.06
C GLY A 29 3.57 -12.20 1.57
N ASP A 30 3.18 -12.09 0.30
CA ASP A 30 2.52 -10.89 -0.24
C ASP A 30 1.04 -10.83 0.14
N ARG A 31 0.82 -10.38 1.38
CA ARG A 31 -0.48 -10.38 2.02
C ARG A 31 -1.44 -9.33 1.44
N SER A 32 -0.94 -8.15 1.07
CA SER A 32 -1.74 -7.08 0.50
C SER A 32 -2.37 -7.49 -0.84
N ARG A 33 -1.59 -8.17 -1.71
CA ARG A 33 -2.11 -8.71 -2.98
C ARG A 33 -3.16 -9.78 -2.79
N ARG A 34 -2.98 -10.66 -1.80
CA ARG A 34 -3.98 -11.68 -1.47
C ARG A 34 -5.29 -11.03 -1.05
N ILE A 35 -5.24 -10.05 -0.17
CA ILE A 35 -6.43 -9.33 0.30
C ILE A 35 -7.09 -8.58 -0.87
N LEU A 36 -6.32 -7.84 -1.66
CA LEU A 36 -6.86 -7.12 -2.82
C LEU A 36 -7.49 -8.07 -3.84
N SER A 37 -6.86 -9.22 -4.12
CA SER A 37 -7.41 -10.25 -5.01
C SER A 37 -8.76 -10.76 -4.49
N VAL A 38 -8.86 -11.10 -3.21
CA VAL A 38 -10.12 -11.55 -2.59
C VAL A 38 -11.19 -10.45 -2.64
N VAL A 39 -10.83 -9.20 -2.34
CA VAL A 39 -11.75 -8.07 -2.42
C VAL A 39 -12.27 -7.88 -3.85
N CYS A 40 -11.39 -7.89 -4.85
CA CYS A 40 -11.78 -7.80 -6.25
C CYS A 40 -12.73 -8.94 -6.67
N LEU A 41 -12.43 -10.18 -6.25
CA LEU A 41 -13.29 -11.33 -6.53
C LEU A 41 -14.68 -11.15 -5.92
N LEU A 42 -14.77 -10.78 -4.64
CA LEU A 42 -16.05 -10.59 -3.96
C LEU A 42 -16.87 -9.44 -4.55
N VAL A 43 -16.22 -8.33 -4.92
CA VAL A 43 -16.88 -7.21 -5.62
C VAL A 43 -17.37 -7.65 -7.00
N GLY A 44 -16.57 -8.42 -7.75
CA GLY A 44 -16.99 -9.00 -9.03
C GLY A 44 -18.23 -9.89 -8.89
N LEU A 45 -18.27 -10.75 -7.87
CA LEU A 45 -19.43 -11.60 -7.57
C LEU A 45 -20.68 -10.77 -7.19
N LEU A 46 -20.51 -9.67 -6.44
CA LEU A 46 -21.61 -8.75 -6.15
C LEU A 46 -22.18 -8.10 -7.42
N PHE A 47 -21.33 -7.71 -8.36
CA PHE A 47 -21.81 -7.18 -9.66
C PHE A 47 -22.48 -8.25 -10.52
N THR A 48 -21.97 -9.49 -10.49
CA THR A 48 -22.61 -10.62 -11.17
C THR A 48 -24.01 -10.88 -10.60
N SER A 49 -24.13 -10.99 -9.28
CA SER A 49 -25.43 -11.23 -8.63
C SER A 49 -26.43 -10.14 -8.96
N ARG A 50 -25.98 -8.88 -8.98
CA ARG A 50 -26.80 -7.74 -9.36
C ARG A 50 -27.23 -7.80 -10.84
N ALA A 51 -26.34 -8.16 -11.75
CA ALA A 51 -26.67 -8.31 -13.17
C ALA A 51 -27.74 -9.39 -13.40
N LEU A 52 -27.69 -10.48 -12.62
CA LEU A 52 -28.66 -11.57 -12.70
C LEU A 52 -30.01 -11.17 -12.10
N VAL A 53 -30.03 -10.50 -10.95
CA VAL A 53 -31.28 -10.07 -10.28
C VAL A 53 -31.98 -8.96 -11.07
N ASP A 54 -31.26 -7.93 -11.50
CA ASP A 54 -31.82 -6.82 -12.30
C ASP A 54 -32.34 -7.30 -13.67
N GLY A 55 -31.99 -8.52 -14.11
CA GLY A 55 -32.51 -9.16 -15.32
C GLY A 55 -33.93 -9.73 -15.17
N HIS A 56 -34.35 -10.05 -13.96
CA HIS A 56 -35.61 -10.77 -13.72
C HIS A 56 -36.68 -9.91 -13.01
N SER A 57 -36.29 -8.91 -12.25
CA SER A 57 -37.24 -8.03 -11.53
C SER A 57 -36.55 -6.73 -11.15
N VAL A 58 -36.87 -5.64 -11.83
CA VAL A 58 -36.41 -4.31 -11.42
C VAL A 58 -37.32 -3.82 -10.30
N PRO A 59 -36.86 -3.70 -9.06
CA PRO A 59 -37.53 -2.85 -8.08
C PRO A 59 -37.45 -1.42 -8.63
N SER A 60 -38.55 -0.92 -9.17
CA SER A 60 -38.65 0.40 -9.80
C SER A 60 -38.62 1.56 -8.81
N GLY A 61 -38.19 1.34 -7.56
CA GLY A 61 -38.23 2.32 -6.50
C GLY A 61 -36.88 2.77 -5.98
N VAL A 62 -36.87 3.84 -5.19
CA VAL A 62 -35.70 4.37 -4.49
C VAL A 62 -35.39 3.55 -3.22
N LEU A 63 -34.15 3.57 -2.77
CA LEU A 63 -33.66 2.87 -1.57
C LEU A 63 -34.05 1.39 -1.46
N PRO A 64 -33.80 0.53 -2.49
CA PRO A 64 -34.13 -0.88 -2.39
C PRO A 64 -33.23 -1.56 -1.32
N PRO A 65 -33.80 -2.29 -0.35
CA PRO A 65 -33.08 -2.80 0.82
C PRO A 65 -31.91 -3.71 0.47
N ALA A 66 -32.08 -4.61 -0.50
CA ALA A 66 -31.02 -5.52 -0.95
C ALA A 66 -29.79 -4.76 -1.47
N ASN A 67 -30.01 -3.66 -2.21
CA ASN A 67 -28.91 -2.85 -2.71
C ASN A 67 -28.22 -2.09 -1.56
N LEU A 68 -28.95 -1.60 -0.55
CA LEU A 68 -28.36 -0.91 0.60
C LEU A 68 -27.45 -1.85 1.40
N VAL A 69 -27.88 -3.07 1.67
CA VAL A 69 -27.06 -4.09 2.33
C VAL A 69 -25.85 -4.47 1.47
N GLY A 70 -26.04 -4.63 0.15
CA GLY A 70 -24.96 -4.88 -0.80
C GLY A 70 -23.95 -3.73 -0.85
N GLY A 71 -24.42 -2.48 -0.80
CA GLY A 71 -23.57 -1.28 -0.74
C GLY A 71 -22.73 -1.22 0.54
N LEU A 72 -23.34 -1.52 1.68
CA LEU A 72 -22.65 -1.59 2.96
C LEU A 72 -21.56 -2.68 2.97
N LEU A 73 -21.87 -3.85 2.41
CA LEU A 73 -20.90 -4.94 2.25
C LEU A 73 -19.74 -4.52 1.33
N MET A 74 -20.06 -3.92 0.18
CA MET A 74 -19.05 -3.46 -0.78
C MET A 74 -18.09 -2.43 -0.17
N VAL A 75 -18.63 -1.41 0.51
CA VAL A 75 -17.81 -0.39 1.19
C VAL A 75 -16.92 -1.04 2.23
N THR A 76 -17.44 -1.94 3.07
CA THR A 76 -16.64 -2.66 4.07
C THR A 76 -15.47 -3.43 3.42
N LEU A 77 -15.72 -4.12 2.32
CA LEU A 77 -14.67 -4.86 1.59
C LEU A 77 -13.59 -3.93 1.02
N LEU A 78 -13.98 -2.77 0.48
CA LEU A 78 -13.03 -1.80 -0.07
C LEU A 78 -12.06 -1.25 0.99
N PHE A 79 -12.42 -1.28 2.29
CA PHE A 79 -11.52 -0.87 3.38
C PHE A 79 -10.44 -1.90 3.71
N PHE A 80 -10.62 -3.16 3.41
CA PHE A 80 -9.67 -4.22 3.79
C PHE A 80 -8.29 -3.99 3.20
N TYR A 81 -8.22 -3.58 1.95
CA TYR A 81 -6.94 -3.34 1.29
C TYR A 81 -6.15 -2.15 1.91
N PRO A 82 -6.70 -0.94 2.04
CA PRO A 82 -5.96 0.16 2.68
C PRO A 82 -5.60 -0.11 4.15
N ILE A 83 -6.45 -0.83 4.91
CA ILE A 83 -6.11 -1.24 6.28
C ILE A 83 -4.86 -2.11 6.30
N GLU A 84 -4.77 -3.12 5.43
CA GLU A 84 -3.59 -3.99 5.36
C GLU A 84 -2.35 -3.24 4.88
N VAL A 85 -2.51 -2.28 3.97
CA VAL A 85 -1.41 -1.44 3.47
C VAL A 85 -0.86 -0.50 4.55
N ILE A 86 -1.74 0.12 5.34
CA ILE A 86 -1.36 1.06 6.42
C ILE A 86 -0.80 0.31 7.63
N ARG A 87 -1.40 -0.84 7.99
CA ARG A 87 -1.01 -1.67 9.13
C ARG A 87 -0.90 -3.13 8.72
N PRO A 88 0.22 -3.54 8.11
CA PRO A 88 0.43 -4.92 7.69
C PRO A 88 0.24 -5.91 8.85
N GLY A 89 -0.55 -6.97 8.63
CA GLY A 89 -0.81 -8.01 9.62
C GLY A 89 -1.90 -7.67 10.65
N TRP A 90 -2.44 -6.44 10.67
CA TRP A 90 -3.54 -6.13 11.59
C TRP A 90 -4.83 -6.86 11.23
N LEU A 91 -5.12 -7.02 9.95
CA LEU A 91 -6.33 -7.65 9.43
C LEU A 91 -6.18 -9.19 9.47
N ASN A 92 -6.53 -9.81 10.57
CA ASN A 92 -6.60 -11.28 10.69
C ASN A 92 -8.04 -11.79 10.49
N ALA A 93 -8.23 -13.13 10.38
CA ALA A 93 -9.54 -13.72 10.12
C ALA A 93 -10.62 -13.29 11.13
N LYS A 94 -10.28 -13.20 12.42
CA LYS A 94 -11.23 -12.77 13.47
C LYS A 94 -11.66 -11.31 13.28
N ARG A 95 -10.72 -10.40 12.99
CA ARG A 95 -11.02 -8.98 12.78
C ARG A 95 -11.75 -8.75 11.45
N SER A 96 -11.37 -9.46 10.39
CA SER A 96 -12.09 -9.42 9.11
C SER A 96 -13.54 -9.85 9.27
N PHE A 97 -13.78 -10.96 9.98
CA PHE A 97 -15.12 -11.41 10.29
C PHE A 97 -15.87 -10.40 11.17
N GLY A 98 -15.22 -9.85 12.20
CA GLY A 98 -15.81 -8.82 13.07
C GLY A 98 -16.24 -7.56 12.34
N LEU A 99 -15.50 -7.14 11.31
CA LEU A 99 -15.87 -5.99 10.46
C LEU A 99 -17.04 -6.31 9.52
N LEU A 100 -17.15 -7.55 9.05
CA LEU A 100 -18.24 -7.99 8.17
C LEU A 100 -19.52 -8.35 8.95
N LEU A 101 -19.37 -8.78 10.21
CA LEU A 101 -20.46 -9.31 11.04
C LEU A 101 -21.68 -8.37 11.13
N PRO A 102 -21.55 -7.04 11.37
CA PRO A 102 -22.71 -6.17 11.42
C PRO A 102 -23.53 -6.19 10.13
N THR A 103 -22.86 -6.13 8.98
CA THR A 103 -23.52 -6.16 7.66
C THR A 103 -24.21 -7.50 7.41
N LEU A 104 -23.56 -8.61 7.77
CA LEU A 104 -24.12 -9.96 7.64
C LEU A 104 -25.34 -10.14 8.55
N LEU A 105 -25.27 -9.66 9.80
CA LEU A 105 -26.39 -9.72 10.73
C LEU A 105 -27.59 -8.89 10.25
N ILE A 106 -27.34 -7.69 9.70
CA ILE A 106 -28.41 -6.84 9.13
C ILE A 106 -29.06 -7.56 7.95
N GLY A 107 -28.26 -8.09 7.01
CA GLY A 107 -28.78 -8.82 5.85
C GLY A 107 -29.59 -10.05 6.26
N MET A 108 -29.08 -10.82 7.22
CA MET A 108 -29.76 -11.99 7.77
C MET A 108 -31.05 -11.60 8.50
N ALA A 109 -31.04 -10.57 9.32
CA ALA A 109 -32.22 -10.08 10.02
C ALA A 109 -33.31 -9.62 9.04
N CYS A 110 -32.95 -8.87 8.00
CA CYS A 110 -33.91 -8.46 6.95
C CYS A 110 -34.54 -9.67 6.24
N HIS A 111 -33.80 -10.76 6.08
CA HIS A 111 -34.28 -11.97 5.43
C HIS A 111 -35.11 -12.85 6.36
N LEU A 112 -34.63 -13.14 7.60
CA LEU A 112 -35.28 -14.05 8.54
C LEU A 112 -36.54 -13.46 9.19
N LEU A 113 -36.56 -12.14 9.43
CA LEU A 113 -37.72 -11.47 10.01
C LEU A 113 -38.78 -11.15 8.97
N GLU A 114 -38.60 -11.57 7.72
CA GLU A 114 -39.51 -11.27 6.61
C GLU A 114 -39.97 -9.79 6.61
N VAL A 115 -39.03 -8.90 6.83
CA VAL A 115 -39.29 -7.46 6.94
C VAL A 115 -40.00 -6.99 5.68
N LYS A 116 -41.26 -6.58 5.81
CA LYS A 116 -42.02 -6.02 4.70
C LYS A 116 -41.56 -4.58 4.49
N PHE A 117 -40.89 -4.35 3.43
CA PHE A 117 -40.45 -3.02 3.01
C PHE A 117 -41.50 -2.37 2.10
N SER A 118 -41.90 -1.15 2.41
CA SER A 118 -42.78 -0.35 1.55
C SER A 118 -42.11 -0.10 0.19
N HIS A 119 -42.91 -0.02 -0.88
CA HIS A 119 -42.38 0.28 -2.20
C HIS A 119 -42.36 1.81 -2.41
N LEU A 120 -41.13 2.38 -2.31
CA LEU A 120 -40.93 3.81 -2.50
C LEU A 120 -40.69 4.11 -3.99
N ARG A 121 -41.63 4.74 -4.64
CA ARG A 121 -41.58 4.97 -6.10
C ARG A 121 -40.64 6.08 -6.53
N SER A 122 -40.59 7.15 -5.74
CA SER A 122 -39.77 8.34 -6.04
C SER A 122 -39.14 8.95 -4.79
N PHE A 123 -38.30 9.95 -4.99
CA PHE A 123 -37.71 10.72 -3.91
C PHE A 123 -38.79 11.48 -3.10
N ASP A 124 -39.81 12.04 -3.75
CA ASP A 124 -40.90 12.75 -3.09
C ASP A 124 -41.76 11.80 -2.26
N ASP A 125 -42.02 10.59 -2.77
CA ASP A 125 -42.72 9.52 -2.05
C ASP A 125 -41.93 9.12 -0.78
N MET A 126 -40.61 9.00 -0.88
CA MET A 126 -39.73 8.75 0.27
C MET A 126 -39.85 9.89 1.31
N LEU A 127 -39.85 11.15 0.87
CA LEU A 127 -39.98 12.30 1.79
C LEU A 127 -41.34 12.32 2.50
N ALA A 128 -42.40 11.94 1.79
CA ALA A 128 -43.76 11.87 2.37
C ALA A 128 -43.86 10.81 3.49
N HIS A 129 -43.06 9.73 3.39
CA HIS A 129 -43.06 8.62 4.35
C HIS A 129 -41.82 8.61 5.27
N ILE A 130 -41.09 9.72 5.38
CA ILE A 130 -39.78 9.78 6.11
C ILE A 130 -39.92 9.45 7.62
N GLY A 131 -41.13 9.65 8.20
CA GLY A 131 -41.40 9.28 9.59
C GLY A 131 -41.68 7.80 9.83
N GLU A 132 -41.80 6.99 8.78
CA GLU A 132 -42.05 5.58 8.93
C GLU A 132 -40.76 4.83 9.31
N PRO A 133 -40.82 3.86 10.27
CA PRO A 133 -39.65 3.11 10.72
C PRO A 133 -38.87 2.42 9.59
N ASP A 134 -39.60 1.96 8.56
CA ASP A 134 -39.02 1.32 7.35
C ASP A 134 -38.15 2.31 6.58
N VAL A 135 -38.65 3.49 6.25
CA VAL A 135 -37.92 4.51 5.49
C VAL A 135 -36.72 5.02 6.30
N TYR A 136 -36.95 5.28 7.60
CA TYR A 136 -35.89 5.68 8.52
C TYR A 136 -34.75 4.63 8.60
N GLY A 137 -35.14 3.35 8.72
CA GLY A 137 -34.15 2.25 8.71
C GLY A 137 -33.30 2.18 7.42
N ARG A 138 -33.92 2.42 6.26
CA ARG A 138 -33.18 2.48 4.97
C ARG A 138 -32.25 3.68 4.90
N LEU A 139 -32.65 4.83 5.40
CA LEU A 139 -31.79 6.02 5.48
C LEU A 139 -30.60 5.80 6.42
N LEU A 140 -30.79 5.11 7.54
CA LEU A 140 -29.70 4.71 8.43
C LEU A 140 -28.71 3.75 7.74
N LEU A 141 -29.21 2.78 6.95
CA LEU A 141 -28.35 1.90 6.15
C LEU A 141 -27.57 2.69 5.11
N LEU A 142 -28.19 3.63 4.42
CA LEU A 142 -27.53 4.50 3.46
C LEU A 142 -26.44 5.35 4.13
N PHE A 143 -26.75 5.92 5.30
CA PHE A 143 -25.77 6.64 6.10
C PHE A 143 -24.59 5.74 6.51
N GLY A 144 -24.86 4.47 6.84
CA GLY A 144 -23.84 3.45 7.11
C GLY A 144 -22.90 3.17 5.93
N VAL A 145 -23.28 3.45 4.69
CA VAL A 145 -22.39 3.40 3.52
C VAL A 145 -21.45 4.61 3.48
N ILE A 146 -21.96 5.80 3.82
CA ILE A 146 -21.20 7.06 3.73
C ILE A 146 -20.24 7.23 4.91
N LEU A 147 -20.70 6.95 6.13
CA LEU A 147 -19.96 7.20 7.37
C LEU A 147 -18.57 6.55 7.40
N PRO A 148 -18.40 5.26 7.06
CA PRO A 148 -17.06 4.65 7.00
C PRO A 148 -16.14 5.38 6.03
N SER A 149 -16.64 5.75 4.84
CA SER A 149 -15.86 6.48 3.84
C SER A 149 -15.37 7.84 4.37
N ALA A 150 -16.21 8.57 5.09
CA ALA A 150 -15.84 9.83 5.74
C ALA A 150 -14.86 9.63 6.90
N LEU A 151 -15.05 8.58 7.70
CA LEU A 151 -14.13 8.25 8.81
C LEU A 151 -12.71 7.93 8.33
N LEU A 152 -12.55 7.34 7.14
CA LEU A 152 -11.22 7.11 6.56
C LEU A 152 -10.45 8.42 6.37
N LEU A 153 -11.10 9.53 6.07
CA LEU A 153 -10.43 10.83 5.95
C LEU A 153 -9.77 11.28 7.25
N HIS A 154 -10.26 10.82 8.39
CA HIS A 154 -9.67 11.11 9.70
C HIS A 154 -8.69 10.03 10.17
N VAL A 155 -9.03 8.77 9.98
CA VAL A 155 -8.21 7.63 10.45
C VAL A 155 -6.93 7.49 9.65
N VAL A 156 -6.96 7.73 8.34
CA VAL A 156 -5.79 7.62 7.46
C VAL A 156 -4.70 8.62 7.84
N PRO A 157 -4.95 9.94 7.97
CA PRO A 157 -3.92 10.89 8.40
C PRO A 157 -3.31 10.56 9.77
N TYR A 158 -4.11 10.09 10.72
CA TYR A 158 -3.62 9.75 12.07
C TYR A 158 -2.64 8.57 12.06
N ASN A 159 -2.83 7.61 11.18
CA ASN A 159 -2.00 6.39 11.12
C ASN A 159 -0.87 6.47 10.07
N TRP A 160 -0.91 7.45 9.16
CA TRP A 160 0.03 7.51 8.05
C TRP A 160 1.46 7.82 8.48
N MET A 161 1.68 8.57 9.57
CA MET A 161 3.02 8.83 10.12
C MET A 161 3.76 7.53 10.50
N LYS A 162 3.02 6.44 10.72
CA LYS A 162 3.54 5.09 10.99
C LYS A 162 3.53 4.20 9.75
N SER A 163 2.95 4.68 8.65
CA SER A 163 2.81 3.94 7.39
C SER A 163 4.02 4.20 6.49
N ARG A 164 4.53 3.13 5.85
CA ARG A 164 5.63 3.19 4.88
C ARG A 164 5.17 3.53 3.46
N VAL A 165 3.88 3.80 3.28
CA VAL A 165 3.25 4.04 1.97
C VAL A 165 3.28 5.53 1.63
N ARG A 166 3.45 5.86 0.34
CA ARG A 166 3.37 7.24 -0.13
C ARG A 166 1.99 7.82 0.14
N LEU A 167 1.93 8.92 0.91
CA LEU A 167 0.69 9.57 1.31
C LEU A 167 -0.22 9.95 0.15
N SER A 168 0.35 10.42 -0.97
CA SER A 168 -0.42 10.82 -2.14
C SER A 168 -1.34 9.71 -2.65
N TRP A 169 -0.84 8.47 -2.72
CA TRP A 169 -1.61 7.31 -3.16
C TRP A 169 -2.80 7.01 -2.23
N ILE A 170 -2.56 7.01 -0.92
CA ILE A 170 -3.61 6.75 0.08
C ILE A 170 -4.69 7.83 0.02
N ARG A 171 -4.31 9.10 -0.15
CA ARG A 171 -5.27 10.20 -0.33
C ARG A 171 -6.14 9.98 -1.56
N HIS A 172 -5.54 9.70 -2.72
CA HIS A 172 -6.30 9.45 -3.95
C HIS A 172 -7.27 8.28 -3.79
N TYR A 173 -6.82 7.18 -3.19
CA TYR A 173 -7.68 6.04 -2.88
C TYR A 173 -8.86 6.44 -2.00
N THR A 174 -8.61 7.18 -0.91
CA THR A 174 -9.65 7.62 0.04
C THR A 174 -10.66 8.56 -0.62
N TYR A 175 -10.20 9.56 -1.39
CA TYR A 175 -11.10 10.46 -2.12
C TYR A 175 -11.93 9.71 -3.17
N THR A 176 -11.36 8.71 -3.83
CA THR A 176 -12.10 7.90 -4.80
C THR A 176 -13.18 7.05 -4.13
N ILE A 177 -12.92 6.46 -2.96
CA ILE A 177 -13.96 5.75 -2.19
C ILE A 177 -15.07 6.71 -1.77
N LEU A 178 -14.73 7.92 -1.32
CA LEU A 178 -15.72 8.92 -0.96
C LEU A 178 -16.58 9.30 -2.17
N LEU A 179 -15.98 9.51 -3.32
CA LEU A 179 -16.69 9.76 -4.59
C LEU A 179 -17.62 8.60 -4.97
N ILE A 180 -17.14 7.35 -4.86
CA ILE A 180 -17.93 6.15 -5.10
C ILE A 180 -19.16 6.12 -4.17
N SER A 181 -18.97 6.39 -2.88
CA SER A 181 -20.04 6.40 -1.88
C SER A 181 -21.06 7.52 -2.15
N ALA A 182 -20.59 8.71 -2.56
CA ALA A 182 -21.44 9.82 -2.93
C ALA A 182 -22.29 9.52 -4.18
N LEU A 183 -21.65 9.01 -5.24
CA LEU A 183 -22.36 8.60 -6.47
C LEU A 183 -23.36 7.48 -6.21
N TYR A 184 -22.98 6.52 -5.35
CA TYR A 184 -23.90 5.46 -4.93
C TYR A 184 -25.12 6.01 -4.19
N THR A 185 -24.92 6.96 -3.29
CA THR A 185 -25.99 7.63 -2.56
C THR A 185 -26.95 8.34 -3.51
N VAL A 186 -26.42 9.16 -4.43
CA VAL A 186 -27.24 9.86 -5.42
C VAL A 186 -28.00 8.84 -6.29
N PHE A 187 -27.35 7.74 -6.71
CA PHE A 187 -28.02 6.69 -7.44
C PHE A 187 -29.16 6.04 -6.64
N MET A 188 -28.96 5.75 -5.35
CA MET A 188 -30.02 5.15 -4.51
C MET A 188 -31.23 6.06 -4.32
N LEU A 189 -31.02 7.37 -4.29
CA LEU A 189 -32.09 8.36 -4.13
C LEU A 189 -32.80 8.73 -5.45
N THR A 190 -32.06 8.73 -6.58
CA THR A 190 -32.62 9.22 -7.86
C THR A 190 -32.95 8.11 -8.85
N ARG A 191 -32.29 6.93 -8.69
CA ARG A 191 -32.36 5.80 -9.64
C ARG A 191 -31.96 6.19 -11.07
N ASN A 192 -31.18 7.25 -11.22
CA ASN A 192 -30.73 7.75 -12.51
C ASN A 192 -29.69 6.82 -13.13
N THR A 193 -29.95 6.37 -14.36
CA THR A 193 -29.07 5.43 -15.09
C THR A 193 -27.70 6.02 -15.37
N LEU A 194 -27.59 7.33 -15.67
CA LEU A 194 -26.29 7.98 -15.92
C LEU A 194 -25.45 7.99 -14.65
N VAL A 195 -26.04 8.30 -13.50
CA VAL A 195 -25.35 8.25 -12.20
C VAL A 195 -24.87 6.84 -11.89
N SER A 196 -25.68 5.82 -12.16
CA SER A 196 -25.27 4.42 -11.99
C SER A 196 -24.11 4.03 -12.88
N MET A 197 -24.14 4.44 -14.16
CA MET A 197 -23.04 4.18 -15.08
C MET A 197 -21.75 4.89 -14.66
N THR A 198 -21.84 6.17 -14.27
CA THR A 198 -20.69 6.92 -13.75
C THR A 198 -20.11 6.26 -12.50
N HIS A 199 -20.95 5.83 -11.56
CA HIS A 199 -20.52 5.09 -10.37
C HIS A 199 -19.75 3.82 -10.75
N LEU A 200 -20.26 3.00 -11.68
CA LEU A 200 -19.59 1.77 -12.16
C LEU A 200 -18.25 2.07 -12.83
N MET A 201 -18.17 3.13 -13.65
CA MET A 201 -16.92 3.54 -14.30
C MET A 201 -15.87 3.97 -13.29
N VAL A 202 -16.26 4.70 -12.24
CA VAL A 202 -15.34 5.11 -11.17
C VAL A 202 -14.87 3.90 -10.36
N CYS A 203 -15.76 2.94 -10.05
CA CYS A 203 -15.38 1.70 -9.38
C CYS A 203 -14.37 0.89 -10.22
N LEU A 204 -14.63 0.74 -11.52
CA LEU A 204 -13.73 0.04 -12.43
C LEU A 204 -12.38 0.73 -12.55
N SER A 205 -12.37 2.06 -12.70
CA SER A 205 -11.14 2.85 -12.77
C SER A 205 -10.30 2.68 -11.50
N LEU A 206 -10.93 2.71 -10.31
CA LEU A 206 -10.24 2.46 -9.05
C LEU A 206 -9.61 1.06 -9.03
N ALA A 207 -10.36 0.03 -9.41
CA ALA A 207 -9.85 -1.34 -9.43
C ALA A 207 -8.64 -1.50 -10.35
N LEU A 208 -8.70 -0.92 -11.56
CA LEU A 208 -7.60 -0.98 -12.53
C LEU A 208 -6.37 -0.20 -12.04
N ILE A 209 -6.56 1.02 -11.53
CA ILE A 209 -5.45 1.85 -11.00
C ILE A 209 -4.79 1.16 -9.82
N VAL A 210 -5.57 0.65 -8.86
CA VAL A 210 -5.02 -0.02 -7.67
C VAL A 210 -4.31 -1.31 -8.06
N THR A 211 -4.86 -2.07 -9.01
CA THR A 211 -4.22 -3.29 -9.53
C THR A 211 -2.89 -2.95 -10.23
N TYR A 212 -2.87 -1.90 -11.04
CA TYR A 212 -1.66 -1.41 -11.70
C TYR A 212 -0.59 -0.96 -10.66
N GLU A 213 -0.98 -0.14 -9.70
CA GLU A 213 -0.08 0.32 -8.63
C GLU A 213 0.48 -0.86 -7.85
N GLU A 214 -0.34 -1.83 -7.50
CA GLU A 214 0.10 -3.01 -6.74
C GLU A 214 1.04 -3.90 -7.56
N LEU A 215 0.82 -4.03 -8.87
CA LEU A 215 1.64 -4.88 -9.74
C LEU A 215 2.97 -4.23 -10.15
N PHE A 216 2.96 -2.94 -10.46
CA PHE A 216 4.11 -2.29 -11.10
C PHE A 216 4.85 -1.32 -10.20
N THR A 217 4.16 -0.57 -9.34
CA THR A 217 4.78 0.46 -8.50
C THR A 217 5.31 -0.13 -7.19
N ARG A 218 4.60 -1.10 -6.61
CA ARG A 218 5.02 -1.75 -5.36
C ARG A 218 6.05 -2.85 -5.54
N ILE A 219 6.10 -3.50 -6.70
CA ILE A 219 7.17 -4.46 -7.02
C ILE A 219 8.53 -3.75 -7.08
N SER A 220 8.56 -2.47 -7.43
CA SER A 220 9.78 -1.67 -7.47
C SER A 220 10.19 -1.10 -6.09
N LEU A 221 9.35 -1.17 -5.08
CA LEU A 221 9.77 -0.95 -3.69
C LEU A 221 10.59 -2.17 -3.26
N PRO A 222 11.81 -1.98 -2.72
CA PRO A 222 12.60 -3.10 -2.20
C PRO A 222 11.70 -3.90 -1.28
N LYS A 223 11.69 -5.24 -1.46
CA LYS A 223 11.03 -6.18 -0.57
C LYS A 223 11.46 -5.79 0.84
N GLU A 224 10.58 -5.10 1.58
CA GLU A 224 10.92 -4.72 2.95
C GLU A 224 11.21 -6.04 3.66
N CYS A 225 12.46 -6.19 4.09
CA CYS A 225 12.78 -7.25 5.01
C CYS A 225 11.71 -7.21 6.10
N HIS A 226 10.81 -8.20 6.10
CA HIS A 226 10.13 -8.56 7.33
C HIS A 226 11.21 -8.54 8.39
N ALA A 227 10.91 -8.03 9.57
CA ALA A 227 11.85 -8.11 10.68
C ALA A 227 12.33 -9.56 10.73
N GLU A 228 13.48 -9.82 10.11
CA GLU A 228 14.19 -11.05 10.32
C GLU A 228 14.45 -11.15 11.81
N PRO A 229 14.29 -12.34 12.39
CA PRO A 229 14.77 -12.58 13.74
C PRO A 229 16.21 -12.06 13.78
N ALA A 230 16.56 -11.32 14.80
CA ALA A 230 17.81 -10.60 15.01
C ALA A 230 18.92 -11.09 14.09
N VAL A 231 19.10 -10.41 12.95
CA VAL A 231 20.20 -10.73 12.04
C VAL A 231 21.46 -10.43 12.82
N GLU A 232 22.28 -11.46 13.04
CA GLU A 232 23.64 -11.25 13.50
C GLU A 232 24.26 -10.11 12.68
N PRO A 233 25.02 -9.18 13.27
CA PRO A 233 25.59 -8.04 12.57
C PRO A 233 26.32 -8.54 11.33
N VAL A 234 25.78 -8.21 10.17
CA VAL A 234 26.47 -8.53 8.90
C VAL A 234 27.77 -7.75 8.96
N ALA A 235 28.86 -8.45 9.05
CA ALA A 235 30.19 -7.84 9.16
C ALA A 235 30.33 -6.72 8.12
N LEU A 236 30.72 -5.54 8.57
CA LEU A 236 30.97 -4.35 7.72
C LEU A 236 32.10 -4.55 6.72
N VAL A 237 32.74 -5.71 6.79
CA VAL A 237 33.76 -6.09 5.81
C VAL A 237 33.08 -6.20 4.46
N SER A 238 33.31 -5.21 3.59
CA SER A 238 33.02 -5.37 2.16
C SER A 238 33.64 -6.69 1.74
N PRO A 239 32.88 -7.65 1.18
CA PRO A 239 33.49 -8.91 0.73
C PRO A 239 34.66 -8.54 -0.16
N PRO A 240 35.83 -9.19 0.00
CA PRO A 240 36.92 -9.03 -0.96
C PRO A 240 36.30 -9.36 -2.31
N ILE A 241 36.36 -8.41 -3.25
CA ILE A 241 35.80 -8.60 -4.59
C ILE A 241 36.78 -9.52 -5.31
N GLU A 242 36.64 -10.82 -5.10
CA GLU A 242 37.20 -11.87 -5.95
C GLU A 242 36.28 -12.02 -7.16
N ALA A 243 36.12 -10.95 -7.93
CA ALA A 243 35.29 -10.99 -9.11
C ALA A 243 36.18 -11.23 -10.32
N ASP A 244 36.02 -12.38 -10.95
CA ASP A 244 36.70 -12.72 -12.22
C ASP A 244 36.18 -11.90 -13.41
N SER A 245 35.03 -11.18 -13.21
CA SER A 245 34.40 -10.40 -14.26
C SER A 245 35.09 -9.03 -14.42
N PRO A 246 35.49 -8.63 -15.64
CA PRO A 246 36.05 -7.30 -15.91
C PRO A 246 35.14 -6.17 -15.50
N LEU A 247 33.83 -6.38 -15.56
CA LEU A 247 32.81 -5.39 -15.16
C LEU A 247 32.74 -5.22 -13.63
N ALA A 248 32.85 -6.30 -12.87
CA ALA A 248 32.86 -6.23 -11.40
C ALA A 248 34.16 -5.56 -10.90
N LEU A 249 35.31 -5.79 -11.56
CA LEU A 249 36.54 -5.07 -11.26
C LEU A 249 36.41 -3.55 -11.54
N ARG A 250 35.79 -3.16 -12.66
CA ARG A 250 35.53 -1.75 -12.98
C ARG A 250 34.57 -1.12 -11.97
N LEU A 251 33.53 -1.84 -11.57
CA LEU A 251 32.59 -1.40 -10.53
C LEU A 251 33.34 -1.14 -9.21
N SER A 252 34.17 -2.08 -8.78
CA SER A 252 34.97 -1.97 -7.57
C SER A 252 35.90 -0.75 -7.59
N ARG A 253 36.57 -0.50 -8.71
CA ARG A 253 37.46 0.65 -8.89
C ARG A 253 36.72 1.95 -8.77
N LEU A 254 35.58 2.07 -9.46
CA LEU A 254 34.72 3.27 -9.45
C LEU A 254 34.22 3.61 -8.02
N PHE A 255 33.94 2.59 -7.22
CA PHE A 255 33.49 2.77 -5.85
C PHE A 255 34.62 3.09 -4.87
N LYS A 256 35.84 2.59 -5.11
CA LYS A 256 37.01 2.84 -4.25
C LYS A 256 37.75 4.13 -4.59
N GLU A 257 37.89 4.44 -5.89
CA GLU A 257 38.72 5.56 -6.35
C GLU A 257 37.91 6.82 -6.56
N GLU A 258 36.69 6.73 -7.10
CA GLU A 258 35.84 7.88 -7.44
C GLU A 258 34.73 8.16 -6.43
N GLU A 259 34.55 7.28 -5.44
CA GLU A 259 33.56 7.42 -4.36
C GLU A 259 32.15 7.84 -4.83
N VAL A 260 31.73 7.33 -5.99
CA VAL A 260 30.47 7.68 -6.66
C VAL A 260 29.24 7.51 -5.79
N TRP A 261 29.34 6.70 -4.72
CA TRP A 261 28.29 6.49 -3.73
C TRP A 261 27.98 7.72 -2.90
N GLN A 262 28.87 8.72 -2.83
CA GLN A 262 28.60 10.00 -2.13
C GLN A 262 27.54 10.84 -2.86
N ASN A 263 27.38 10.63 -4.18
CA ASN A 263 26.32 11.33 -4.90
C ASN A 263 24.94 10.85 -4.46
N PRO A 264 24.12 11.70 -3.79
CA PRO A 264 22.79 11.31 -3.33
C PRO A 264 21.84 11.01 -4.49
N ASP A 265 22.12 11.52 -5.70
CA ASP A 265 21.30 11.37 -6.90
C ASP A 265 21.69 10.20 -7.78
N LEU A 266 22.68 9.41 -7.38
CA LEU A 266 23.13 8.27 -8.16
C LEU A 266 22.02 7.24 -8.36
N THR A 267 21.73 6.94 -9.63
CA THR A 267 20.73 5.95 -10.03
C THR A 267 21.39 4.73 -10.67
N VAL A 268 20.66 3.60 -10.70
CA VAL A 268 21.10 2.38 -11.41
C VAL A 268 21.44 2.69 -12.87
N SER A 269 20.65 3.55 -13.52
CA SER A 269 20.85 3.93 -14.91
C SER A 269 22.13 4.74 -15.12
N ALA A 270 22.39 5.72 -14.23
CA ALA A 270 23.60 6.54 -14.28
C ALA A 270 24.84 5.66 -14.05
N LEU A 271 24.79 4.74 -13.08
CA LEU A 271 25.90 3.81 -12.83
C LEU A 271 26.13 2.85 -14.02
N ALA A 272 25.06 2.34 -14.64
CA ALA A 272 25.18 1.51 -15.83
C ALA A 272 25.81 2.28 -17.01
N GLN A 273 25.46 3.56 -17.18
CA GLN A 273 26.03 4.44 -18.18
C GLN A 273 27.54 4.72 -17.93
N MET A 274 27.92 5.01 -16.68
CA MET A 274 29.34 5.22 -16.29
C MET A 274 30.19 3.98 -16.60
N LEU A 275 29.62 2.79 -16.41
CA LEU A 275 30.29 1.53 -16.70
C LEU A 275 30.15 1.06 -18.16
N SER A 276 29.47 1.86 -19.02
CA SER A 276 29.17 1.52 -20.42
C SER A 276 28.50 0.15 -20.57
N THR A 277 27.50 -0.13 -19.72
CA THR A 277 26.77 -1.39 -19.65
C THR A 277 25.26 -1.16 -19.54
N ASN A 278 24.47 -2.22 -19.57
CA ASN A 278 23.03 -2.14 -19.30
C ASN A 278 22.68 -2.56 -17.87
N ARG A 279 21.44 -2.30 -17.47
CA ARG A 279 20.96 -2.57 -16.09
C ARG A 279 21.05 -4.05 -15.70
N SER A 280 20.85 -4.97 -16.64
CA SER A 280 20.85 -6.42 -16.36
C SER A 280 22.27 -6.92 -16.08
N TYR A 281 23.24 -6.53 -16.91
CA TYR A 281 24.66 -6.87 -16.68
C TYR A 281 25.19 -6.19 -15.41
N LEU A 282 24.79 -4.95 -15.14
CA LEU A 282 25.16 -4.28 -13.89
C LEU A 282 24.60 -5.02 -12.67
N ALA A 283 23.34 -5.46 -12.72
CA ALA A 283 22.74 -6.22 -11.62
C ALA A 283 23.49 -7.53 -11.35
N HIS A 284 23.93 -8.22 -12.40
CA HIS A 284 24.75 -9.44 -12.29
C HIS A 284 26.11 -9.13 -11.67
N ALA A 285 26.80 -8.10 -12.14
CA ALA A 285 28.09 -7.69 -11.59
C ALA A 285 28.01 -7.26 -10.11
N ILE A 286 26.90 -6.62 -9.70
CA ILE A 286 26.65 -6.29 -8.29
C ILE A 286 26.48 -7.56 -7.45
N GLN A 287 25.80 -8.59 -7.97
CA GLN A 287 25.63 -9.86 -7.28
C GLN A 287 26.95 -10.66 -7.22
N GLU A 288 27.73 -10.68 -8.30
CA GLU A 288 29.09 -11.26 -8.32
C GLU A 288 30.01 -10.58 -7.30
N ALA A 289 29.87 -9.27 -7.13
CA ALA A 289 30.61 -8.50 -6.12
C ALA A 289 30.10 -8.74 -4.67
N GLY A 290 29.15 -9.66 -4.45
CA GLY A 290 28.66 -10.05 -3.12
C GLY A 290 27.59 -9.13 -2.53
N TYR A 291 26.99 -8.27 -3.35
CA TYR A 291 25.88 -7.40 -2.91
C TYR A 291 24.54 -7.93 -3.43
N THR A 292 23.48 -7.78 -2.62
CA THR A 292 22.16 -8.30 -3.01
C THR A 292 21.50 -7.48 -4.12
N ASN A 293 21.75 -6.18 -4.16
CA ASN A 293 21.22 -5.25 -5.15
C ASN A 293 21.93 -3.89 -5.08
N PHE A 294 21.58 -2.97 -6.01
CA PHE A 294 22.15 -1.63 -6.08
C PHE A 294 22.00 -0.82 -4.77
N ALA A 295 20.88 -0.92 -4.09
CA ALA A 295 20.67 -0.20 -2.83
C ALA A 295 21.54 -0.76 -1.70
N ASP A 296 21.77 -2.08 -1.68
CA ASP A 296 22.68 -2.74 -0.76
C ASP A 296 24.12 -2.29 -0.97
N LEU A 297 24.58 -2.28 -2.23
CA LEU A 297 25.89 -1.78 -2.62
C LEU A 297 26.13 -0.34 -2.12
N ILE A 298 25.25 0.59 -2.49
CA ILE A 298 25.38 2.01 -2.14
C ILE A 298 25.33 2.21 -0.61
N ASN A 299 24.35 1.61 0.04
CA ASN A 299 24.14 1.86 1.47
C ASN A 299 25.24 1.25 2.34
N ARG A 300 25.84 0.13 1.97
CA ARG A 300 27.00 -0.43 2.66
C ARG A 300 28.21 0.53 2.59
N HIS A 301 28.52 1.04 1.41
CA HIS A 301 29.63 1.99 1.27
C HIS A 301 29.39 3.28 2.06
N ARG A 302 28.18 3.82 2.04
CA ARG A 302 27.81 5.02 2.84
C ARG A 302 27.91 4.78 4.34
N VAL A 303 27.45 3.61 4.83
CA VAL A 303 27.56 3.27 6.25
C VAL A 303 29.02 3.04 6.64
N GLN A 304 29.80 2.38 5.80
CA GLN A 304 31.23 2.18 6.04
C GLN A 304 31.99 3.53 6.12
N ALA A 305 31.70 4.46 5.22
CA ALA A 305 32.27 5.80 5.24
C ALA A 305 31.87 6.57 6.51
N PHE A 306 30.61 6.46 6.96
CA PHE A 306 30.21 7.04 8.24
C PHE A 306 30.99 6.44 9.41
N CYS A 307 31.21 5.12 9.43
CA CYS A 307 32.00 4.46 10.47
C CYS A 307 33.45 4.98 10.48
N SER A 308 34.07 5.13 9.31
CA SER A 308 35.43 5.70 9.20
C SER A 308 35.48 7.14 9.74
N LEU A 309 34.51 8.00 9.38
CA LEU A 309 34.41 9.36 9.94
C LEU A 309 34.24 9.34 11.46
N ALA A 310 33.45 8.40 11.99
CA ALA A 310 33.26 8.23 13.42
C ALA A 310 34.55 7.80 14.11
N GLU A 311 35.31 6.87 13.55
CA GLU A 311 36.61 6.41 14.06
C GLU A 311 37.68 7.51 14.03
N GLU A 312 37.65 8.36 13.00
CA GLU A 312 38.52 9.54 12.91
C GLU A 312 38.11 10.67 13.85
N GLY A 313 36.90 10.64 14.42
CA GLY A 313 36.38 11.69 15.28
C GLY A 313 35.86 12.93 14.55
N LYS A 314 35.52 12.78 13.31
CA LYS A 314 35.03 13.84 12.43
C LYS A 314 33.49 13.96 12.40
N VAL A 315 32.79 13.35 13.34
CA VAL A 315 31.33 13.39 13.42
C VAL A 315 30.88 14.32 14.53
N ASP A 316 30.62 15.58 14.19
CA ASP A 316 30.03 16.56 15.11
C ASP A 316 28.51 16.39 15.20
N SER A 317 27.86 16.10 14.10
CA SER A 317 26.43 15.86 13.98
C SER A 317 26.16 14.58 13.20
N VAL A 318 25.40 13.67 13.79
CA VAL A 318 24.99 12.41 13.13
C VAL A 318 24.23 12.67 11.82
N GLN A 319 23.39 13.70 11.80
CA GLN A 319 22.58 14.04 10.65
C GLN A 319 23.44 14.58 9.51
N ASP A 320 24.35 15.50 9.82
CA ASP A 320 25.22 16.13 8.81
C ASP A 320 26.22 15.11 8.25
N ALA A 321 26.75 14.22 9.10
CA ALA A 321 27.61 13.12 8.66
C ALA A 321 26.86 12.16 7.72
N PHE A 322 25.59 11.85 7.95
CA PHE A 322 24.80 11.04 7.01
C PHE A 322 24.57 11.75 5.67
N PHE A 323 24.32 13.04 5.66
CA PHE A 323 24.21 13.79 4.41
C PHE A 323 25.55 13.90 3.68
N HIS A 324 26.63 14.08 4.44
CA HIS A 324 27.99 14.13 3.89
C HIS A 324 28.35 12.83 3.16
N VAL A 325 28.01 11.66 3.70
CA VAL A 325 28.22 10.37 3.03
C VAL A 325 27.14 10.04 1.99
N GLY A 326 26.33 10.98 1.57
CA GLY A 326 25.41 10.87 0.43
C GLY A 326 24.01 10.34 0.72
N PHE A 327 23.58 10.17 1.99
CA PHE A 327 22.19 9.84 2.27
C PHE A 327 21.28 11.05 2.03
N ARG A 328 20.12 10.84 1.41
CA ARG A 328 19.10 11.88 1.19
C ARG A 328 18.15 12.08 2.36
N SER A 329 17.98 11.06 3.20
CA SER A 329 17.08 11.14 4.36
C SER A 329 17.68 10.46 5.58
N LYS A 330 17.42 11.07 6.72
CA LYS A 330 17.84 10.57 8.04
C LYS A 330 17.26 9.17 8.33
N GLU A 331 16.00 8.95 7.93
CA GLU A 331 15.31 7.67 8.18
C GLU A 331 15.98 6.52 7.42
N THR A 332 16.34 6.75 6.15
CA THR A 332 17.05 5.75 5.34
C THR A 332 18.44 5.48 5.89
N ALA A 333 19.16 6.52 6.32
CA ALA A 333 20.48 6.42 6.93
C ALA A 333 20.43 5.60 8.24
N LEU A 334 19.53 5.95 9.16
CA LEU A 334 19.37 5.25 10.43
C LEU A 334 19.03 3.77 10.25
N ARG A 335 18.14 3.47 9.31
CA ARG A 335 17.73 2.08 9.00
C ARG A 335 18.91 1.29 8.42
N SER A 336 19.61 1.86 7.45
CA SER A 336 20.78 1.23 6.83
C SER A 336 21.89 1.04 7.85
N PHE A 337 22.17 2.04 8.67
CA PHE A 337 23.19 1.97 9.72
C PHE A 337 22.90 0.83 10.70
N LYS A 338 21.67 0.77 11.25
CA LYS A 338 21.27 -0.30 12.16
C LYS A 338 21.31 -1.68 11.50
N LYS A 339 20.94 -1.76 10.21
CA LYS A 339 21.00 -3.02 9.45
C LYS A 339 22.40 -3.58 9.35
N TYR A 340 23.41 -2.74 9.06
CA TYR A 340 24.75 -3.21 8.77
C TYR A 340 25.67 -3.23 10.02
N THR A 341 25.42 -2.38 11.01
CA THR A 341 26.26 -2.34 12.23
C THR A 341 25.65 -3.05 13.42
N GLY A 342 24.34 -3.28 13.41
CA GLY A 342 23.58 -3.77 14.56
C GLY A 342 23.27 -2.71 15.63
N PHE A 343 23.90 -1.54 15.57
CA PHE A 343 23.82 -0.47 16.58
C PHE A 343 23.05 0.74 16.05
N LEU A 344 22.55 1.57 16.98
CA LEU A 344 22.17 2.94 16.63
C LEU A 344 23.44 3.80 16.45
N PRO A 345 23.43 4.85 15.62
CA PRO A 345 24.61 5.70 15.40
C PRO A 345 25.15 6.31 16.70
N SER A 346 24.27 6.74 17.62
CA SER A 346 24.65 7.26 18.93
C SER A 346 25.35 6.22 19.80
N GLU A 347 24.87 4.98 19.80
CA GLU A 347 25.49 3.85 20.52
C GLU A 347 26.85 3.53 19.93
N TYR A 348 26.96 3.52 18.61
CA TYR A 348 28.22 3.27 17.92
C TYR A 348 29.27 4.35 18.25
N LEU A 349 28.91 5.63 18.19
CA LEU A 349 29.78 6.75 18.54
C LEU A 349 30.27 6.67 19.98
N MET A 350 29.42 6.28 20.92
CA MET A 350 29.83 6.07 22.33
C MET A 350 30.85 4.92 22.42
N THR A 351 30.65 3.84 21.69
CA THR A 351 31.56 2.69 21.67
C THR A 351 32.93 3.06 21.08
N VAL A 352 32.94 3.84 19.99
CA VAL A 352 34.18 4.34 19.36
C VAL A 352 34.90 5.32 20.29
N ALA A 353 34.18 6.26 20.92
CA ALA A 353 34.75 7.22 21.85
C ALA A 353 35.38 6.51 23.09
N ALA A 354 34.76 5.44 23.58
CA ALA A 354 35.29 4.66 24.71
C ALA A 354 36.56 3.88 24.36
N LYS A 355 36.76 3.53 23.09
CA LYS A 355 37.96 2.80 22.58
C LYS A 355 39.14 3.72 22.26
N ARG A 356 38.94 5.05 22.17
CA ARG A 356 40.04 5.99 21.93
C ARG A 356 40.94 6.08 23.17
N PRO A 357 42.26 5.90 23.00
CA PRO A 357 43.16 6.16 24.12
C PRO A 357 43.05 7.64 24.52
N LYS A 358 42.83 7.93 25.82
CA LYS A 358 42.89 9.28 26.33
C LYS A 358 44.27 9.85 26.01
N THR A 359 44.32 10.87 25.17
CA THR A 359 45.56 11.63 24.97
C THR A 359 46.01 12.11 26.35
N PRO A 360 47.27 11.84 26.78
CA PRO A 360 47.75 12.33 28.07
C PRO A 360 47.74 13.86 28.00
N GLU A 361 47.02 14.50 28.95
CA GLU A 361 47.12 15.93 29.19
C GLU A 361 48.59 16.26 29.45
N LEU A 362 49.19 17.07 28.59
CA LEU A 362 50.49 17.67 28.84
C LEU A 362 50.32 18.55 30.08
N PRO A 363 51.10 18.36 31.17
CA PRO A 363 51.07 19.27 32.32
C PRO A 363 51.59 20.65 31.86
N ASN A 364 50.83 21.69 32.24
CA ASN A 364 51.23 23.10 32.13
C ASN A 364 52.49 23.38 32.92
#